data_bf2b9e1426f44261a91126291d4788ca
#
_entry.id   bf2b9e1426f44261a91126291d4788ca
#
_cell.length_a   1.000
_cell.length_b   1.000
_cell.length_c   1.000
_cell.angle_alpha   90.00
_cell.angle_beta   90.00
_cell.angle_gamma   90.00
#
_symmetry.space_group_name_H-M   'P 1'
#
loop_
_entity.id
_entity.type
_entity.pdbx_description
1 polymer ?
#
loop_
_entity_poly.entity_id
_entity_poly.type
_entity_poly.pdbx_seq_one_letter_code
_entity_poly.pdbx_strand_id
1 'polypeptide(L)'
;MGHTDKQLSPDLGTFVAQVGRDAEKAFRVLRETRTTTAFGTVGFVVRVPGDDKLVVANDPGPWHRGEAIEPAVIGLDGRSISGEAGGGNRYAKLFAAHPDVNVISHVHTTHVAAWAQTHRTLPITYVAFQRHHLLREIPVYIDRRQPEVDFIIEKIGEDPNNVAIVEANGGGTVWGKGGIRELTDTIILLEEAAQLQLLAEAVGGPRYYGAGVLRQNWKMTGLFDKGRELGLVPPTDL
;
A
#
# COMPACT_ATOMS: atom_id res chain seq x y z
N MET A 1 25.88 22.69 0.02
CA MET A 1 26.57 21.69 -0.83
C MET A 1 25.65 21.43 -1.99
N GLY A 2 26.06 21.83 -3.21
CA GLY A 2 25.18 21.74 -4.39
C GLY A 2 24.94 20.30 -4.77
N HIS A 3 23.68 19.87 -4.77
CA HIS A 3 23.26 18.67 -5.46
C HIS A 3 23.47 18.92 -6.96
N THR A 4 24.44 18.24 -7.57
CA THR A 4 24.53 18.12 -9.01
C THR A 4 23.40 17.17 -9.44
N ASP A 5 22.29 17.74 -9.91
CA ASP A 5 21.26 16.96 -10.58
C ASP A 5 21.90 16.23 -11.77
N LYS A 6 22.10 14.94 -11.63
CA LYS A 6 22.52 14.10 -12.73
C LYS A 6 21.39 14.08 -13.74
N GLN A 7 21.64 14.57 -14.94
CA GLN A 7 20.67 14.54 -16.05
C GLN A 7 20.26 13.07 -16.28
N LEU A 8 18.98 12.78 -16.10
CA LEU A 8 18.41 11.44 -16.33
C LEU A 8 18.43 11.12 -17.83
N SER A 9 18.51 9.82 -18.16
CA SER A 9 18.31 9.41 -19.56
C SER A 9 16.89 9.80 -20.04
N PRO A 10 16.68 10.08 -21.35
CA PRO A 10 15.37 10.48 -21.86
C PRO A 10 14.23 9.50 -21.49
N ASP A 11 14.50 8.21 -21.56
CA ASP A 11 13.51 7.17 -21.22
C ASP A 11 13.17 7.18 -19.73
N LEU A 12 14.18 7.30 -18.86
CA LEU A 12 13.97 7.44 -17.42
C LEU A 12 13.24 8.74 -17.08
N GLY A 13 13.60 9.86 -17.74
CA GLY A 13 12.91 11.13 -17.55
C GLY A 13 11.41 11.04 -17.92
N THR A 14 11.08 10.35 -19.00
CA THR A 14 9.70 10.10 -19.41
C THR A 14 8.94 9.28 -18.36
N PHE A 15 9.56 8.23 -17.84
CA PHE A 15 8.96 7.40 -16.78
C PHE A 15 8.75 8.20 -15.49
N VAL A 16 9.74 8.97 -15.05
CA VAL A 16 9.64 9.85 -13.86
C VAL A 16 8.47 10.83 -14.01
N ALA A 17 8.36 11.48 -15.18
CA ALA A 17 7.24 12.39 -15.44
C ALA A 17 5.88 11.68 -15.43
N GLN A 18 5.81 10.43 -15.93
CA GLN A 18 4.59 9.64 -15.86
C GLN A 18 4.21 9.28 -14.41
N VAL A 19 5.18 8.84 -13.60
CA VAL A 19 4.97 8.57 -12.18
C VAL A 19 4.46 9.82 -11.45
N GLY A 20 5.01 11.01 -11.75
CA GLY A 20 4.54 12.27 -11.19
C GLY A 20 3.05 12.53 -11.50
N ARG A 21 2.64 12.38 -12.76
CA ARG A 21 1.23 12.54 -13.17
C ARG A 21 0.29 11.53 -12.53
N ASP A 22 0.73 10.26 -12.45
CA ASP A 22 -0.09 9.20 -11.85
C ASP A 22 -0.23 9.41 -10.34
N ALA A 23 0.84 9.83 -9.65
CA ALA A 23 0.83 10.17 -8.23
C ALA A 23 -0.09 11.38 -7.96
N GLU A 24 0.02 12.46 -8.75
CA GLU A 24 -0.85 13.62 -8.63
C GLU A 24 -2.34 13.24 -8.73
N LYS A 25 -2.67 12.40 -9.71
CA LYS A 25 -4.03 11.88 -9.89
C LYS A 25 -4.47 11.04 -8.69
N ALA A 26 -3.61 10.16 -8.19
CA ALA A 26 -3.88 9.32 -7.03
C ALA A 26 -4.10 10.16 -5.76
N PHE A 27 -3.24 11.14 -5.47
CA PHE A 27 -3.41 12.05 -4.34
C PHE A 27 -4.73 12.83 -4.41
N ARG A 28 -5.12 13.29 -5.60
CA ARG A 28 -6.42 13.93 -5.80
C ARG A 28 -7.57 12.97 -5.51
N VAL A 29 -7.55 11.75 -6.05
CA VAL A 29 -8.59 10.73 -5.80
C VAL A 29 -8.70 10.43 -4.30
N LEU A 30 -7.59 10.17 -3.61
CA LEU A 30 -7.57 9.87 -2.18
C LEU A 30 -8.14 11.03 -1.33
N ARG A 31 -7.92 12.28 -1.75
CA ARG A 31 -8.50 13.45 -1.08
C ARG A 31 -9.99 13.60 -1.37
N GLU A 32 -10.43 13.49 -2.63
CA GLU A 32 -11.82 13.61 -3.04
C GLU A 32 -12.71 12.53 -2.42
N THR A 33 -12.18 11.31 -2.27
CA THR A 33 -12.84 10.19 -1.58
C THR A 33 -12.74 10.29 -0.05
N ARG A 34 -12.05 11.28 0.50
CA ARG A 34 -11.79 11.46 1.93
C ARG A 34 -11.08 10.27 2.57
N THR A 35 -10.31 9.54 1.79
CA THR A 35 -9.52 8.40 2.23
C THR A 35 -8.38 8.85 3.14
N THR A 36 -7.61 9.88 2.74
CA THR A 36 -6.50 10.40 3.56
C THR A 36 -6.98 11.37 4.64
N THR A 37 -6.20 11.46 5.72
CA THR A 37 -6.37 12.49 6.75
C THR A 37 -6.19 13.89 6.16
N ALA A 38 -6.66 14.91 6.89
CA ALA A 38 -6.58 16.30 6.42
C ALA A 38 -5.15 16.78 6.13
N PHE A 39 -4.16 16.29 6.88
CA PHE A 39 -2.75 16.60 6.65
C PHE A 39 -2.24 15.95 5.34
N GLY A 40 -2.79 14.80 4.94
CA GLY A 40 -2.53 14.19 3.64
C GLY A 40 -1.18 13.49 3.54
N THR A 41 -0.69 12.84 4.61
CA THR A 41 0.53 12.03 4.53
C THR A 41 0.30 10.86 3.58
N VAL A 42 0.87 10.92 2.39
CA VAL A 42 0.87 9.86 1.39
C VAL A 42 2.05 10.02 0.44
N GLY A 43 2.67 8.91 0.06
CA GLY A 43 3.74 8.90 -0.94
C GLY A 43 3.81 7.53 -1.61
N PHE A 44 4.28 7.51 -2.84
CA PHE A 44 4.51 6.30 -3.63
C PHE A 44 5.98 6.11 -3.92
N VAL A 45 6.45 4.88 -3.83
CA VAL A 45 7.74 4.46 -4.37
C VAL A 45 7.48 3.42 -5.43
N VAL A 46 7.98 3.66 -6.64
CA VAL A 46 7.67 2.87 -7.85
C VAL A 46 8.95 2.32 -8.46
N ARG A 47 8.97 1.04 -8.79
CA ARG A 47 10.09 0.39 -9.49
C ARG A 47 10.18 0.88 -10.93
N VAL A 48 11.36 1.24 -11.37
CA VAL A 48 11.63 1.46 -12.81
C VAL A 48 11.73 0.10 -13.51
N PRO A 49 10.91 -0.19 -14.51
CA PRO A 49 10.95 -1.47 -15.20
C PRO A 49 12.32 -1.73 -15.85
N GLY A 50 12.91 -2.91 -15.54
CA GLY A 50 14.18 -3.33 -16.12
C GLY A 50 15.41 -2.55 -15.64
N ASP A 51 15.29 -1.76 -14.56
CA ASP A 51 16.40 -0.96 -14.02
C ASP A 51 16.49 -1.12 -12.49
N ASP A 52 17.68 -0.90 -11.94
CA ASP A 52 17.94 -0.91 -10.49
C ASP A 52 17.63 0.46 -9.85
N LYS A 53 16.53 1.09 -10.29
CA LYS A 53 16.10 2.40 -9.80
C LYS A 53 14.65 2.39 -9.33
N LEU A 54 14.36 3.32 -8.44
CA LEU A 54 13.04 3.58 -7.91
C LEU A 54 12.71 5.07 -8.10
N VAL A 55 11.46 5.36 -8.36
CA VAL A 55 10.92 6.73 -8.42
C VAL A 55 10.06 6.96 -7.18
N VAL A 56 10.33 8.06 -6.48
CA VAL A 56 9.62 8.45 -5.25
C VAL A 56 8.80 9.70 -5.53
N ALA A 57 7.50 9.64 -5.29
CA ALA A 57 6.58 10.76 -5.42
C ALA A 57 5.81 10.95 -4.11
N ASN A 58 5.95 12.08 -3.46
CA ASN A 58 5.27 12.41 -2.21
C ASN A 58 4.21 13.48 -2.43
N ASP A 59 3.09 13.41 -1.69
CA ASP A 59 2.13 14.50 -1.62
C ASP A 59 2.82 15.72 -1.00
N PRO A 60 2.76 16.88 -1.63
CA PRO A 60 3.46 18.08 -1.15
C PRO A 60 2.82 18.68 0.11
N GLY A 61 1.73 18.10 0.57
CA GLY A 61 1.00 18.55 1.75
C GLY A 61 -0.06 19.62 1.46
N PRO A 62 -0.81 20.02 2.50
CA PRO A 62 -2.02 20.83 2.33
C PRO A 62 -1.78 22.24 1.78
N TRP A 63 -0.59 22.83 2.04
CA TRP A 63 -0.25 24.18 1.62
C TRP A 63 0.23 24.27 0.17
N HIS A 64 0.68 23.16 -0.42
CA HIS A 64 1.25 23.09 -1.76
C HIS A 64 0.36 22.29 -2.74
N ARG A 65 -0.92 22.17 -2.40
CA ARG A 65 -1.89 21.47 -3.26
C ARG A 65 -2.05 22.19 -4.60
N GLY A 66 -1.86 21.43 -5.67
CA GLY A 66 -1.93 21.95 -7.04
C GLY A 66 -0.60 22.40 -7.61
N GLU A 67 0.48 22.36 -6.83
CA GLU A 67 1.83 22.48 -7.36
C GLU A 67 2.23 21.18 -8.07
N ALA A 68 3.10 21.30 -9.06
CA ALA A 68 3.63 20.14 -9.78
C ALA A 68 4.41 19.23 -8.83
N ILE A 69 4.19 17.93 -8.95
CA ILE A 69 4.99 16.95 -8.20
C ILE A 69 6.31 16.75 -8.92
N GLU A 70 7.40 16.92 -8.19
CA GLU A 70 8.75 16.65 -8.66
C GLU A 70 9.24 15.32 -8.04
N PRO A 71 9.09 14.17 -8.74
CA PRO A 71 9.53 12.91 -8.20
C PRO A 71 11.05 12.85 -8.07
N ALA A 72 11.53 12.21 -7.00
CA ALA A 72 12.92 11.86 -6.83
C ALA A 72 13.25 10.50 -7.46
N VAL A 73 14.52 10.29 -7.80
CA VAL A 73 15.04 8.99 -8.25
C VAL A 73 16.09 8.50 -7.27
N ILE A 74 15.96 7.24 -6.86
CA ILE A 74 16.92 6.56 -5.98
C ILE A 74 17.35 5.22 -6.59
N GLY A 75 18.51 4.73 -6.20
CA GLY A 75 18.94 3.36 -6.50
C GLY A 75 18.29 2.34 -5.56
N LEU A 76 18.36 1.05 -5.91
CA LEU A 76 17.97 -0.05 -5.01
C LEU A 76 18.87 -0.13 -3.75
N ASP A 77 20.00 0.57 -3.74
CA ASP A 77 20.85 0.75 -2.56
C ASP A 77 20.36 1.89 -1.64
N GLY A 78 19.25 2.54 -1.99
CA GLY A 78 18.66 3.65 -1.25
C GLY A 78 19.33 5.01 -1.45
N ARG A 79 20.37 5.09 -2.29
CA ARG A 79 21.08 6.36 -2.54
C ARG A 79 20.30 7.25 -3.51
N SER A 80 20.22 8.53 -3.20
CA SER A 80 19.62 9.53 -4.10
C SER A 80 20.44 9.66 -5.39
N ILE A 81 19.74 9.66 -6.52
CA ILE A 81 20.28 9.94 -7.86
C ILE A 81 19.86 11.33 -8.31
N SER A 82 18.59 11.70 -8.08
CA SER A 82 18.08 13.05 -8.31
C SER A 82 16.92 13.35 -7.38
N GLY A 83 16.72 14.61 -7.02
CA GLY A 83 15.65 15.08 -6.16
C GLY A 83 15.75 14.60 -4.70
N GLU A 84 14.74 14.94 -3.91
CA GLU A 84 14.64 14.59 -2.50
C GLU A 84 13.61 13.48 -2.27
N ALA A 85 14.07 12.29 -1.92
CA ALA A 85 13.21 11.12 -1.71
C ALA A 85 12.45 11.16 -0.37
N GLY A 86 12.80 12.07 0.54
CA GLY A 86 12.25 12.06 1.90
C GLY A 86 12.45 10.70 2.56
N GLY A 87 11.38 10.14 3.15
CA GLY A 87 11.43 8.82 3.78
C GLY A 87 11.32 7.63 2.82
N GLY A 88 11.15 7.85 1.51
CA GLY A 88 10.90 6.78 0.53
C GLY A 88 12.10 5.84 0.31
N ASN A 89 13.32 6.31 0.59
CA ASN A 89 14.54 5.52 0.43
C ASN A 89 14.58 4.29 1.35
N ARG A 90 13.87 4.27 2.48
CA ARG A 90 13.80 3.13 3.40
C ARG A 90 13.25 1.88 2.74
N TYR A 91 12.43 2.02 1.70
CA TYR A 91 11.81 0.89 1.01
C TYR A 91 12.69 0.23 -0.05
N ALA A 92 13.86 0.78 -0.38
CA ALA A 92 14.79 0.18 -1.34
C ALA A 92 15.13 -1.28 -0.99
N LYS A 93 15.28 -1.58 0.31
CA LYS A 93 15.52 -2.94 0.81
C LYS A 93 14.37 -3.91 0.48
N LEU A 94 13.11 -3.45 0.56
CA LEU A 94 11.96 -4.27 0.17
C LEU A 94 11.99 -4.61 -1.32
N PHE A 95 12.23 -3.62 -2.16
CA PHE A 95 12.31 -3.83 -3.60
C PHE A 95 13.47 -4.75 -4.00
N ALA A 96 14.58 -4.71 -3.27
CA ALA A 96 15.70 -5.62 -3.49
C ALA A 96 15.35 -7.07 -3.08
N ALA A 97 14.63 -7.25 -1.97
CA ALA A 97 14.22 -8.56 -1.46
C ALA A 97 13.07 -9.19 -2.26
N HIS A 98 12.17 -8.35 -2.81
CA HIS A 98 10.96 -8.78 -3.53
C HIS A 98 10.90 -8.15 -4.92
N PRO A 99 11.51 -8.77 -5.94
CA PRO A 99 11.52 -8.24 -7.32
C PRO A 99 10.14 -8.12 -7.96
N ASP A 100 9.14 -8.82 -7.45
CA ASP A 100 7.76 -8.79 -7.89
C ASP A 100 6.92 -7.65 -7.28
N VAL A 101 7.45 -6.95 -6.28
CA VAL A 101 6.85 -5.71 -5.77
C VAL A 101 7.24 -4.55 -6.69
N ASN A 102 6.25 -3.88 -7.27
CA ASN A 102 6.44 -2.78 -8.21
C ASN A 102 6.12 -1.41 -7.60
N VAL A 103 5.29 -1.37 -6.56
CA VAL A 103 4.88 -0.13 -5.93
C VAL A 103 4.62 -0.33 -4.44
N ILE A 104 4.95 0.66 -3.63
CA ILE A 104 4.61 0.76 -2.20
C ILE A 104 4.16 2.17 -1.87
N SER A 105 3.26 2.30 -0.91
CA SER A 105 2.79 3.58 -0.37
C SER A 105 2.71 3.51 1.14
N HIS A 106 3.29 4.50 1.81
CA HIS A 106 2.96 4.82 3.20
C HIS A 106 1.87 5.88 3.19
N VAL A 107 0.78 5.64 3.93
CA VAL A 107 -0.39 6.50 3.90
C VAL A 107 -1.06 6.61 5.25
N HIS A 108 -1.46 7.84 5.63
CA HIS A 108 -2.32 8.08 6.77
C HIS A 108 -3.75 8.25 6.29
N THR A 109 -4.56 7.20 6.48
CA THR A 109 -5.99 7.21 6.21
C THR A 109 -6.76 7.31 7.51
N THR A 110 -8.00 7.81 7.46
CA THR A 110 -8.74 8.18 8.67
C THR A 110 -9.09 6.98 9.55
N HIS A 111 -9.64 5.92 8.97
CA HIS A 111 -10.14 4.79 9.74
C HIS A 111 -9.07 3.73 10.00
N VAL A 112 -8.11 3.54 9.07
CA VAL A 112 -6.92 2.71 9.37
C VAL A 112 -6.13 3.32 10.52
N ALA A 113 -5.93 4.65 10.53
CA ALA A 113 -5.26 5.33 11.63
C ALA A 113 -6.05 5.23 12.95
N ALA A 114 -7.39 5.29 12.91
CA ALA A 114 -8.23 5.06 14.08
C ALA A 114 -8.08 3.62 14.60
N TRP A 115 -8.08 2.62 13.71
CA TRP A 115 -7.84 1.22 14.07
C TRP A 115 -6.43 1.03 14.65
N ALA A 116 -5.43 1.69 14.08
CA ALA A 116 -4.04 1.63 14.52
C ALA A 116 -3.84 2.00 16.00
N GLN A 117 -4.73 2.81 16.58
CA GLN A 117 -4.71 3.14 18.01
C GLN A 117 -5.01 1.93 18.90
N THR A 118 -5.64 0.88 18.36
CA THR A 118 -6.01 -0.31 19.13
C THR A 118 -4.88 -1.31 19.27
N HIS A 119 -3.81 -1.20 18.49
CA HIS A 119 -2.69 -2.14 18.40
C HIS A 119 -3.12 -3.58 18.11
N ARG A 120 -4.25 -3.76 17.42
CA ARG A 120 -4.76 -5.07 17.00
C ARG A 120 -4.56 -5.28 15.50
N THR A 121 -4.39 -6.53 15.07
CA THR A 121 -4.53 -6.88 13.65
C THR A 121 -5.89 -6.40 13.15
N LEU A 122 -5.97 -5.93 11.90
CA LEU A 122 -7.22 -5.49 11.30
C LEU A 122 -7.87 -6.68 10.59
N PRO A 123 -8.98 -7.23 11.11
CA PRO A 123 -9.69 -8.31 10.42
C PRO A 123 -10.38 -7.79 9.17
N ILE A 124 -10.27 -8.53 8.09
CA ILE A 124 -10.91 -8.18 6.82
C ILE A 124 -12.21 -8.98 6.69
N THR A 125 -13.31 -8.34 7.02
CA THR A 125 -14.69 -8.86 6.87
C THR A 125 -15.42 -8.25 5.69
N TYR A 126 -14.85 -7.19 5.07
CA TYR A 126 -15.45 -6.48 3.95
C TYR A 126 -15.28 -7.25 2.63
N VAL A 127 -16.43 -7.60 2.02
CA VAL A 127 -16.51 -8.41 0.79
C VAL A 127 -15.72 -7.77 -0.35
N ALA A 128 -15.79 -6.45 -0.54
CA ALA A 128 -15.12 -5.79 -1.66
C ALA A 128 -13.59 -5.94 -1.57
N PHE A 129 -13.00 -5.81 -0.38
CA PHE A 129 -11.57 -6.06 -0.20
C PHE A 129 -11.21 -7.52 -0.47
N GLN A 130 -11.94 -8.46 0.12
CA GLN A 130 -11.68 -9.91 -0.04
C GLN A 130 -11.93 -10.41 -1.46
N ARG A 131 -12.74 -9.71 -2.26
CA ARG A 131 -12.94 -10.05 -3.66
C ARG A 131 -11.66 -9.93 -4.48
N HIS A 132 -10.76 -9.03 -4.08
CA HIS A 132 -9.51 -8.75 -4.78
C HIS A 132 -8.26 -9.31 -4.10
N HIS A 133 -8.39 -9.75 -2.82
CA HIS A 133 -7.26 -10.21 -2.02
C HIS A 133 -7.57 -11.52 -1.28
N LEU A 134 -6.57 -12.40 -1.18
CA LEU A 134 -6.71 -13.71 -0.52
C LEU A 134 -6.48 -13.65 1.00
N LEU A 135 -6.11 -12.52 1.55
CA LEU A 135 -5.84 -12.37 2.97
C LEU A 135 -7.11 -12.13 3.79
N ARG A 136 -7.05 -12.47 5.10
CA ARG A 136 -8.18 -12.36 6.04
C ARG A 136 -7.94 -11.34 7.15
N GLU A 137 -6.73 -10.89 7.32
CA GLU A 137 -6.35 -9.87 8.29
C GLU A 137 -5.11 -9.12 7.84
N ILE A 138 -4.96 -7.88 8.32
CA ILE A 138 -3.77 -7.07 8.11
C ILE A 138 -2.97 -7.06 9.41
N PRO A 139 -1.69 -7.46 9.40
CA PRO A 139 -0.83 -7.45 10.58
C PRO A 139 -0.56 -6.03 11.08
N VAL A 140 -0.31 -5.90 12.38
CA VAL A 140 0.02 -4.62 13.01
C VAL A 140 1.50 -4.57 13.38
N TYR A 141 2.17 -3.51 12.93
CA TYR A 141 3.55 -3.19 13.27
C TYR A 141 3.59 -2.35 14.54
N ILE A 142 4.11 -2.91 15.63
CA ILE A 142 4.14 -2.28 16.96
C ILE A 142 5.57 -2.01 17.41
N ASP A 143 6.46 -2.99 17.26
CA ASP A 143 7.82 -2.94 17.80
C ASP A 143 8.76 -2.11 16.92
N ARG A 144 8.96 -0.85 17.29
CA ARG A 144 9.81 0.09 16.57
C ARG A 144 11.33 -0.21 16.69
N ARG A 145 11.74 -1.25 17.45
CA ARG A 145 13.13 -1.72 17.48
C ARG A 145 13.48 -2.50 16.21
N GLN A 146 12.49 -3.15 15.58
CA GLN A 146 12.62 -3.70 14.24
C GLN A 146 12.28 -2.60 13.24
N PRO A 147 13.10 -2.35 12.20
CA PRO A 147 12.72 -1.45 11.12
C PRO A 147 11.44 -1.89 10.42
N GLU A 148 10.57 -0.94 10.07
CA GLU A 148 9.29 -1.21 9.38
C GLU A 148 9.47 -2.10 8.14
N VAL A 149 10.48 -1.81 7.32
CA VAL A 149 10.74 -2.56 6.09
C VAL A 149 11.10 -4.02 6.37
N ASP A 150 11.78 -4.31 7.48
CA ASP A 150 12.14 -5.67 7.87
C ASP A 150 10.90 -6.45 8.34
N PHE A 151 9.99 -5.78 9.06
CA PHE A 151 8.70 -6.34 9.40
C PHE A 151 7.85 -6.64 8.16
N ILE A 152 7.83 -5.74 7.17
CA ILE A 152 7.12 -5.98 5.90
C ILE A 152 7.68 -7.22 5.20
N ILE A 153 9.01 -7.33 5.08
CA ILE A 153 9.66 -8.48 4.44
C ILE A 153 9.32 -9.79 5.17
N GLU A 154 9.32 -9.76 6.51
CA GLU A 154 8.91 -10.90 7.34
C GLU A 154 7.46 -11.31 7.03
N LYS A 155 6.53 -10.34 6.99
CA LYS A 155 5.10 -10.62 6.76
C LYS A 155 4.80 -11.10 5.34
N ILE A 156 5.53 -10.66 4.34
CA ILE A 156 5.47 -11.23 2.99
C ILE A 156 6.00 -12.66 2.97
N GLY A 157 7.05 -12.95 3.75
CA GLY A 157 7.59 -14.31 3.89
C GLY A 157 6.62 -15.28 4.57
N GLU A 158 5.85 -14.80 5.57
CA GLU A 158 4.82 -15.59 6.26
C GLU A 158 3.58 -15.83 5.38
N ASP A 159 3.11 -14.79 4.68
CA ASP A 159 1.99 -14.85 3.73
C ASP A 159 2.28 -14.01 2.49
N PRO A 160 2.61 -14.64 1.35
CA PRO A 160 2.86 -13.94 0.08
C PRO A 160 1.63 -13.19 -0.49
N ASN A 161 0.44 -13.39 0.09
CA ASN A 161 -0.77 -12.65 -0.27
C ASN A 161 -0.95 -11.39 0.58
N ASN A 162 -0.09 -11.17 1.57
CA ASN A 162 -0.12 -9.95 2.36
C ASN A 162 0.24 -8.74 1.48
N VAL A 163 -0.55 -7.69 1.57
CA VAL A 163 -0.44 -6.47 0.76
C VAL A 163 -0.33 -5.21 1.60
N ALA A 164 -0.41 -5.33 2.92
CA ALA A 164 -0.40 -4.17 3.81
C ALA A 164 0.03 -4.52 5.24
N ILE A 165 0.43 -3.49 5.97
CA ILE A 165 0.51 -3.48 7.44
C ILE A 165 -0.23 -2.26 7.99
N VAL A 166 -0.74 -2.38 9.21
CA VAL A 166 -1.16 -1.25 10.03
C VAL A 166 0.00 -0.87 10.95
N GLU A 167 0.30 0.41 11.06
CA GLU A 167 1.36 0.90 11.94
C GLU A 167 0.75 1.45 13.23
N ALA A 168 1.08 0.85 14.37
CA ALA A 168 0.56 1.27 15.67
C ALA A 168 0.69 2.79 15.89
N ASN A 169 -0.43 3.44 16.22
CA ASN A 169 -0.57 4.89 16.38
C ASN A 169 -0.19 5.73 15.14
N GLY A 170 -0.14 5.11 13.97
CA GLY A 170 0.22 5.74 12.69
C GLY A 170 -0.87 5.55 11.64
N GLY A 171 -0.44 5.19 10.46
CA GLY A 171 -1.30 4.87 9.31
C GLY A 171 -1.18 3.42 8.90
N GLY A 172 -0.97 3.24 7.61
CA GLY A 172 -0.65 1.95 7.02
C GLY A 172 0.38 2.06 5.92
N THR A 173 1.03 0.95 5.64
CA THR A 173 1.88 0.80 4.47
C THR A 173 1.33 -0.30 3.60
N VAL A 174 1.12 -0.01 2.32
CA VAL A 174 0.47 -0.88 1.34
C VAL A 174 1.41 -1.08 0.17
N TRP A 175 1.50 -2.30 -0.37
CA TRP A 175 2.35 -2.62 -1.52
C TRP A 175 1.66 -3.52 -2.52
N GLY A 176 2.19 -3.56 -3.74
CA GLY A 176 1.59 -4.35 -4.82
C GLY A 176 2.50 -4.60 -6.00
N LYS A 177 2.00 -5.46 -6.90
CA LYS A 177 2.67 -5.86 -8.16
C LYS A 177 2.21 -5.03 -9.36
N GLY A 178 1.14 -4.27 -9.22
CA GLY A 178 0.61 -3.36 -10.23
C GLY A 178 1.29 -1.99 -10.21
N GLY A 179 0.56 -0.96 -10.63
CA GLY A 179 1.01 0.43 -10.61
C GLY A 179 0.34 1.26 -9.50
N ILE A 180 0.55 2.59 -9.56
CA ILE A 180 -0.02 3.54 -8.60
C ILE A 180 -1.55 3.44 -8.55
N ARG A 181 -2.22 3.24 -9.69
CA ARG A 181 -3.67 3.16 -9.74
C ARG A 181 -4.21 1.99 -8.94
N GLU A 182 -3.72 0.79 -9.20
CA GLU A 182 -4.16 -0.43 -8.52
C GLU A 182 -3.85 -0.37 -7.02
N LEU A 183 -2.71 0.23 -6.66
CA LEU A 183 -2.37 0.44 -5.25
C LEU A 183 -3.30 1.45 -4.60
N THR A 184 -3.69 2.51 -5.30
CA THR A 184 -4.67 3.50 -4.81
C THR A 184 -6.03 2.86 -4.56
N ASP A 185 -6.49 1.99 -5.47
CA ASP A 185 -7.72 1.22 -5.29
C ASP A 185 -7.64 0.31 -4.05
N THR A 186 -6.49 -0.33 -3.81
CA THR A 186 -6.25 -1.14 -2.61
C THR A 186 -6.27 -0.30 -1.33
N ILE A 187 -5.68 0.91 -1.35
CA ILE A 187 -5.71 1.84 -0.21
C ILE A 187 -7.16 2.26 0.12
N ILE A 188 -7.96 2.58 -0.89
CA ILE A 188 -9.38 2.94 -0.69
C ILE A 188 -10.14 1.77 -0.08
N LEU A 189 -10.00 0.56 -0.64
CA LEU A 189 -10.65 -0.64 -0.12
C LEU A 189 -10.21 -0.97 1.31
N LEU A 190 -8.95 -0.75 1.67
CA LEU A 190 -8.44 -0.96 3.02
C LEU A 190 -9.06 0.04 4.00
N GLU A 191 -9.16 1.31 3.60
CA GLU A 191 -9.81 2.35 4.40
C GLU A 191 -11.28 2.06 4.63
N GLU A 192 -12.02 1.64 3.59
CA GLU A 192 -13.41 1.20 3.72
C GLU A 192 -13.53 -0.02 4.63
N ALA A 193 -12.64 -1.00 4.51
CA ALA A 193 -12.63 -2.17 5.39
C ALA A 193 -12.43 -1.77 6.87
N ALA A 194 -11.51 -0.86 7.14
CA ALA A 194 -11.27 -0.34 8.48
C ALA A 194 -12.47 0.46 9.02
N GLN A 195 -13.09 1.30 8.20
CA GLN A 195 -14.30 2.05 8.54
C GLN A 195 -15.44 1.12 8.93
N LEU A 196 -15.73 0.15 8.08
CA LEU A 196 -16.83 -0.80 8.32
C LEU A 196 -16.55 -1.69 9.53
N GLN A 197 -15.29 -2.08 9.75
CA GLN A 197 -14.89 -2.82 10.96
C GLN A 197 -15.15 -2.01 12.22
N LEU A 198 -14.72 -0.73 12.27
CA LEU A 198 -14.94 0.16 13.42
C LEU A 198 -16.43 0.37 13.70
N LEU A 199 -17.22 0.60 12.66
CA LEU A 199 -18.66 0.78 12.80
C LEU A 199 -19.37 -0.51 13.28
N ALA A 200 -18.94 -1.66 12.79
CA ALA A 200 -19.48 -2.95 13.21
C ALA A 200 -19.15 -3.25 14.69
N GLU A 201 -17.94 -2.94 15.14
CA GLU A 201 -17.55 -3.08 16.55
C GLU A 201 -18.49 -2.28 17.49
N ALA A 202 -18.92 -1.09 17.06
CA ALA A 202 -19.81 -0.24 17.84
C ALA A 202 -21.25 -0.80 17.99
N VAL A 203 -21.65 -1.74 17.13
CA VAL A 203 -23.00 -2.32 17.13
C VAL A 203 -23.02 -3.82 17.47
N GLY A 204 -22.01 -4.32 18.14
CA GLY A 204 -21.95 -5.71 18.64
C GLY A 204 -20.96 -6.62 17.90
N GLY A 205 -20.10 -6.04 17.06
CA GLY A 205 -19.02 -6.71 16.35
C GLY A 205 -19.41 -7.26 14.97
N PRO A 206 -18.42 -7.44 14.10
CA PRO A 206 -18.63 -7.98 12.77
C PRO A 206 -18.91 -9.47 12.80
N ARG A 207 -19.56 -9.97 11.76
CA ARG A 207 -19.71 -11.41 11.51
C ARG A 207 -19.04 -11.78 10.22
N TYR A 208 -18.26 -12.85 10.25
CA TYR A 208 -17.71 -13.41 9.02
C TYR A 208 -18.82 -14.05 8.20
N TYR A 209 -18.83 -13.82 6.90
CA TYR A 209 -19.73 -14.52 6.00
C TYR A 209 -19.23 -15.96 5.76
N GLY A 210 -20.16 -16.85 5.41
CA GLY A 210 -19.88 -18.27 5.22
C GLY A 210 -18.99 -18.56 4.00
N ALA A 211 -18.48 -19.78 3.97
CA ALA A 211 -17.59 -20.29 2.93
C ALA A 211 -18.14 -20.10 1.51
N GLY A 212 -19.46 -20.25 1.33
CA GLY A 212 -20.10 -20.09 0.02
C GLY A 212 -19.93 -18.70 -0.59
N VAL A 213 -20.03 -17.64 0.23
CA VAL A 213 -19.86 -16.26 -0.22
C VAL A 213 -18.41 -15.99 -0.63
N LEU A 214 -17.45 -16.46 0.16
CA LEU A 214 -16.02 -16.30 -0.14
C LEU A 214 -15.64 -17.02 -1.45
N ARG A 215 -16.10 -18.27 -1.62
CA ARG A 215 -15.91 -19.05 -2.84
C ARG A 215 -16.49 -18.34 -4.07
N GLN A 216 -17.70 -17.80 -3.95
CA GLN A 216 -18.35 -17.06 -5.03
C GLN A 216 -17.54 -15.81 -5.42
N ASN A 217 -17.12 -15.02 -4.44
CA ASN A 217 -16.32 -13.81 -4.68
C ASN A 217 -15.02 -14.14 -5.41
N TRP A 218 -14.27 -15.13 -4.96
CA TRP A 218 -13.01 -15.50 -5.61
C TRP A 218 -13.21 -16.12 -7.00
N LYS A 219 -14.31 -16.82 -7.25
CA LYS A 219 -14.66 -17.26 -8.61
C LYS A 219 -14.93 -16.09 -9.54
N MET A 220 -15.60 -15.05 -9.06
CA MET A 220 -15.89 -13.84 -9.87
C MET A 220 -14.62 -13.08 -10.29
N THR A 221 -13.55 -13.15 -9.52
CA THR A 221 -12.31 -12.42 -9.75
C THR A 221 -11.15 -13.29 -10.22
N GLY A 222 -11.38 -14.60 -10.42
CA GLY A 222 -10.32 -15.52 -10.86
C GLY A 222 -9.33 -15.94 -9.76
N LEU A 223 -9.60 -15.60 -8.49
CA LEU A 223 -8.72 -15.95 -7.36
C LEU A 223 -9.01 -17.33 -6.77
N PHE A 224 -10.09 -18.00 -7.21
CA PHE A 224 -10.56 -19.25 -6.61
C PHE A 224 -9.53 -20.37 -6.68
N ASP A 225 -8.93 -20.60 -7.86
CA ASP A 225 -7.98 -21.70 -8.03
C ASP A 225 -6.72 -21.48 -7.21
N LYS A 226 -6.19 -20.26 -7.20
CA LYS A 226 -5.05 -19.89 -6.35
C LYS A 226 -5.39 -20.04 -4.86
N GLY A 227 -6.57 -19.58 -4.44
CA GLY A 227 -7.03 -19.76 -3.05
C GLY A 227 -7.17 -21.23 -2.66
N ARG A 228 -7.58 -22.09 -3.59
CA ARG A 228 -7.67 -23.55 -3.39
C ARG A 228 -6.29 -24.19 -3.25
N GLU A 229 -5.34 -23.82 -4.12
CA GLU A 229 -3.95 -24.31 -4.07
C GLU A 229 -3.26 -23.95 -2.75
N LEU A 230 -3.57 -22.78 -2.20
CA LEU A 230 -3.04 -22.31 -0.92
C LEU A 230 -3.82 -22.83 0.30
N GLY A 231 -4.87 -23.64 0.11
CA GLY A 231 -5.69 -24.15 1.21
C GLY A 231 -6.55 -23.09 1.91
N LEU A 232 -6.73 -21.92 1.29
CA LEU A 232 -7.47 -20.79 1.86
C LEU A 232 -8.99 -20.87 1.60
N VAL A 233 -9.42 -21.70 0.64
CA VAL A 233 -10.83 -21.88 0.34
C VAL A 233 -11.45 -22.75 1.44
N PRO A 234 -12.38 -22.22 2.25
CA PRO A 234 -13.00 -23.01 3.29
C PRO A 234 -13.73 -24.22 2.70
N PRO A 235 -13.80 -25.36 3.42
CA PRO A 235 -14.63 -26.48 2.99
C PRO A 235 -16.07 -26.00 2.79
N THR A 236 -16.77 -26.59 1.86
CA THR A 236 -18.22 -26.37 1.72
C THR A 236 -18.87 -26.89 2.99
N ASP A 237 -19.49 -26.00 3.74
CA ASP A 237 -20.44 -26.45 4.75
C ASP A 237 -21.51 -27.29 4.04
N LEU A 238 -21.65 -28.45 4.52
CA LEU A 238 -22.69 -29.43 4.12
C LEU A 238 -24.07 -28.89 4.43
#